data_e651dfb9fb46bae61d005a5c1642aba7
#
_entry.id   e651dfb9fb46bae61d005a5c1642aba7
#
_cell.length_a   1.000
_cell.length_b   1.000
_cell.length_c   1.000
_cell.angle_alpha   90.00
_cell.angle_beta   90.00
_cell.angle_gamma   90.00
#
_symmetry.space_group_name_H-M   'P 1'
#
loop_
_entity.id
_entity.type
_entity.pdbx_description
1 polymer ?
#
loop_
_entity_poly.entity_id
_entity_poly.type
_entity_poly.pdbx_seq_one_letter_code
_entity_poly.pdbx_strand_id
1 'polypeptide(L)'
;MNEIYFPPRELAVMSVLWRLGSASVSEVRDALDEDLAYTSVLYALQILEEKGVVRHETTGRAYRYFPTVEAERAGGTALARVRDAIFHGSAERMFAQMVADKKLSRKELQRMRELIAERLGERP
;
A
#
# COMPACT_ATOMS: atom_id res chain seq x y z
N MET A 1 -4.18 -18.01 -7.92
CA MET A 1 -4.32 -16.91 -6.97
C MET A 1 -3.80 -15.62 -7.59
N ASN A 2 -4.58 -14.57 -7.52
CA ASN A 2 -4.23 -13.33 -8.20
C ASN A 2 -3.35 -12.47 -7.33
N GLU A 3 -2.16 -12.18 -7.82
CA GLU A 3 -1.31 -11.19 -7.20
C GLU A 3 -1.86 -9.79 -7.50
N ILE A 4 -1.88 -8.95 -6.49
CA ILE A 4 -2.24 -7.56 -6.65
C ILE A 4 -0.97 -6.78 -6.99
N TYR A 5 -0.94 -6.20 -8.17
CA TYR A 5 0.18 -5.36 -8.58
C TYR A 5 -0.33 -3.95 -8.85
N PHE A 6 0.34 -2.99 -8.23
CA PHE A 6 0.03 -1.58 -8.42
C PHE A 6 1.23 -0.87 -9.05
N PRO A 7 1.11 -0.42 -10.31
CA PRO A 7 2.10 0.51 -10.84
C PRO A 7 2.20 1.76 -9.96
N PRO A 8 3.30 2.52 -10.04
CA PRO A 8 3.52 3.62 -9.09
C PRO A 8 2.38 4.62 -8.96
N ARG A 9 1.75 5.02 -10.07
CA ARG A 9 0.63 5.98 -10.00
C ARG A 9 -0.58 5.37 -9.31
N GLU A 10 -0.91 4.12 -9.65
CA GLU A 10 -2.03 3.43 -9.01
C GLU A 10 -1.77 3.22 -7.53
N LEU A 11 -0.54 2.90 -7.17
CA LEU A 11 -0.19 2.74 -5.77
C LEU A 11 -0.33 4.05 -5.00
N ALA A 12 0.06 5.17 -5.61
CA ALA A 12 -0.11 6.49 -4.99
C ALA A 12 -1.58 6.81 -4.74
N VAL A 13 -2.45 6.48 -5.70
CA VAL A 13 -3.89 6.66 -5.55
C VAL A 13 -4.45 5.76 -4.44
N MET A 14 -4.04 4.49 -4.42
CA MET A 14 -4.46 3.57 -3.37
C MET A 14 -4.00 4.06 -1.99
N SER A 15 -2.79 4.58 -1.90
CA SER A 15 -2.26 5.14 -0.65
C SER A 15 -3.16 6.23 -0.09
N VAL A 16 -3.66 7.11 -0.95
CA VAL A 16 -4.61 8.16 -0.55
C VAL A 16 -5.90 7.53 -0.03
N LEU A 17 -6.46 6.57 -0.76
CA LEU A 17 -7.71 5.92 -0.37
C LEU A 17 -7.57 5.18 0.96
N TRP A 18 -6.46 4.49 1.18
CA TRP A 18 -6.22 3.81 2.46
C TRP A 18 -6.12 4.82 3.61
N ARG A 19 -5.46 5.95 3.36
CA ARG A 19 -5.28 6.97 4.41
C ARG A 19 -6.58 7.67 4.75
N LEU A 20 -7.40 8.00 3.73
CA LEU A 20 -8.63 8.75 3.93
C LEU A 20 -9.87 7.88 4.17
N GLY A 21 -9.78 6.58 3.84
CA GLY A 21 -10.91 5.66 3.92
C GLY A 21 -11.80 5.67 2.70
N SER A 22 -12.02 6.82 2.12
CA SER A 22 -12.72 7.01 0.85
C SER A 22 -12.43 8.42 0.35
N ALA A 23 -12.63 8.66 -0.95
CA ALA A 23 -12.38 9.98 -1.52
C ALA A 23 -13.06 10.13 -2.87
N SER A 24 -13.38 11.38 -3.20
CA SER A 24 -13.76 11.76 -4.56
C SER A 24 -12.52 11.88 -5.42
N VAL A 25 -12.71 11.98 -6.75
CA VAL A 25 -11.59 12.18 -7.68
C VAL A 25 -10.81 13.44 -7.33
N SER A 26 -11.53 14.53 -7.02
CA SER A 26 -10.88 15.81 -6.66
C SER A 26 -10.08 15.70 -5.37
N GLU A 27 -10.62 14.99 -4.38
CA GLU A 27 -9.92 14.79 -3.11
C GLU A 27 -8.64 13.98 -3.31
N VAL A 28 -8.69 12.94 -4.16
CA VAL A 28 -7.50 12.16 -4.47
C VAL A 28 -6.47 13.05 -5.17
N ARG A 29 -6.89 13.80 -6.18
CA ARG A 29 -5.99 14.69 -6.91
C ARG A 29 -5.29 15.68 -5.97
N ASP A 30 -6.06 16.27 -5.06
CA ASP A 30 -5.51 17.27 -4.14
C ASP A 30 -4.54 16.67 -3.12
N ALA A 31 -4.71 15.40 -2.81
CA ALA A 31 -3.87 14.71 -1.82
C ALA A 31 -2.59 14.11 -2.43
N LEU A 32 -2.52 14.01 -3.75
CA LEU A 32 -1.33 13.46 -4.42
C LEU A 32 -0.22 14.50 -4.46
N ASP A 33 1.03 14.04 -4.34
CA ASP A 33 2.20 14.91 -4.42
C ASP A 33 2.51 15.34 -5.85
N GLU A 34 1.92 14.67 -6.83
CA GLU A 34 2.10 15.00 -8.24
C GLU A 34 0.99 15.94 -8.71
N ASP A 35 1.33 16.85 -9.62
CA ASP A 35 0.36 17.72 -10.25
C ASP A 35 -0.28 16.98 -11.43
N LEU A 36 -1.33 16.22 -11.14
CA LEU A 36 -2.04 15.43 -12.15
C LEU A 36 -3.38 16.07 -12.52
N ALA A 37 -3.73 15.91 -13.79
CA ALA A 37 -5.04 16.34 -14.26
C ALA A 37 -6.14 15.45 -13.66
N TYR A 38 -7.32 16.02 -13.49
CA TYR A 38 -8.49 15.30 -13.00
C TYR A 38 -8.75 14.01 -13.81
N THR A 39 -8.65 14.10 -15.13
CA THR A 39 -8.88 12.95 -16.01
C THR A 39 -7.86 11.85 -15.80
N SER A 40 -6.61 12.18 -15.47
CA SER A 40 -5.57 11.18 -15.19
C SER A 40 -5.88 10.41 -13.91
N VAL A 41 -6.34 11.12 -12.89
CA VAL A 41 -6.73 10.50 -11.62
C VAL A 41 -7.95 9.63 -11.81
N LEU A 42 -8.96 10.14 -12.53
CA LEU A 42 -10.16 9.37 -12.83
C LEU A 42 -9.82 8.09 -13.58
N TYR A 43 -8.93 8.17 -14.56
CA TYR A 43 -8.52 7.00 -15.33
C TYR A 43 -7.86 5.94 -14.44
N ALA A 44 -6.97 6.39 -13.53
CA ALA A 44 -6.33 5.47 -12.59
C ALA A 44 -7.36 4.78 -11.68
N LEU A 45 -8.35 5.54 -11.20
CA LEU A 45 -9.42 4.98 -10.37
C LEU A 45 -10.27 3.98 -11.14
N GLN A 46 -10.54 4.24 -12.42
CA GLN A 46 -11.30 3.32 -13.27
C GLN A 46 -10.54 2.01 -13.48
N ILE A 47 -9.22 2.10 -13.69
CA ILE A 47 -8.38 0.90 -13.82
C ILE A 47 -8.40 0.11 -12.51
N LEU A 48 -8.29 0.78 -11.37
CA LEU A 48 -8.32 0.12 -10.07
C LEU A 48 -9.67 -0.55 -9.83
N GLU A 49 -10.74 0.06 -10.29
CA GLU A 49 -12.06 -0.54 -10.18
C GLU A 49 -12.19 -1.79 -11.06
N GLU A 50 -11.63 -1.74 -12.26
CA GLU A 50 -11.58 -2.93 -13.13
C GLU A 50 -10.79 -4.07 -12.49
N LYS A 51 -9.74 -3.75 -11.76
CA LYS A 51 -8.95 -4.73 -11.03
C LYS A 51 -9.68 -5.28 -9.81
N GLY A 52 -10.80 -4.66 -9.41
CA GLY A 52 -11.58 -5.08 -8.25
C GLY A 52 -11.02 -4.64 -6.91
N VAL A 53 -10.09 -3.68 -6.90
CA VAL A 53 -9.45 -3.21 -5.67
C VAL A 53 -10.02 -1.88 -5.16
N VAL A 54 -10.89 -1.26 -5.94
CA VAL A 54 -11.72 -0.13 -5.48
C VAL A 54 -13.14 -0.34 -6.02
N ARG A 55 -14.09 0.32 -5.36
CA ARG A 55 -15.47 0.44 -5.82
C ARG A 55 -15.88 1.91 -5.68
N HIS A 56 -16.96 2.29 -6.32
CA HIS A 56 -17.47 3.64 -6.14
C HIS A 56 -18.94 3.63 -5.78
N GLU A 57 -19.36 4.69 -5.14
CA GLU A 57 -20.78 5.01 -4.88
C GLU A 57 -21.06 6.37 -5.47
N THR A 58 -22.27 6.52 -5.97
CA THR A 58 -22.73 7.80 -6.51
C THR A 58 -23.45 8.56 -5.42
N THR A 59 -23.01 9.80 -5.18
CA THR A 59 -23.67 10.70 -4.24
C THR A 59 -24.01 11.96 -5.04
N GLY A 60 -25.29 12.11 -5.38
CA GLY A 60 -25.69 13.17 -6.29
C GLY A 60 -25.05 12.99 -7.66
N ARG A 61 -24.22 13.94 -8.10
CA ARG A 61 -23.50 13.88 -9.38
C ARG A 61 -22.06 13.45 -9.22
N ALA A 62 -21.61 13.24 -7.98
CA ALA A 62 -20.22 12.92 -7.70
C ALA A 62 -20.08 11.45 -7.41
N TYR A 63 -18.91 10.91 -7.76
CA TYR A 63 -18.51 9.55 -7.39
C TYR A 63 -17.58 9.63 -6.19
N ARG A 64 -17.78 8.71 -5.27
CA ARG A 64 -16.89 8.53 -4.14
C ARG A 64 -16.30 7.12 -4.22
N TYR A 65 -15.00 7.03 -4.13
CA TYR A 65 -14.27 5.78 -4.31
C TYR A 65 -13.83 5.23 -2.95
N PHE A 66 -13.93 3.91 -2.81
CA PHE A 66 -13.60 3.19 -1.59
C PHE A 66 -12.64 2.05 -1.93
N PRO A 67 -11.57 1.84 -1.16
CA PRO A 67 -10.73 0.66 -1.36
C PRO A 67 -11.51 -0.59 -0.93
N THR A 68 -11.36 -1.67 -1.68
CA THR A 68 -11.97 -2.97 -1.36
C THR A 68 -10.95 -3.96 -0.79
N VAL A 69 -9.68 -3.57 -0.75
CA VAL A 69 -8.60 -4.36 -0.17
C VAL A 69 -7.85 -3.49 0.84
N GLU A 70 -7.35 -4.11 1.88
CA GLU A 70 -6.59 -3.40 2.90
C GLU A 70 -5.14 -3.23 2.50
N ALA A 71 -4.50 -2.18 3.03
CA ALA A 71 -3.09 -1.89 2.76
C ALA A 71 -2.20 -3.07 3.14
N GLU A 72 -2.50 -3.72 4.27
CA GLU A 72 -1.72 -4.85 4.76
C GLU A 72 -1.71 -6.01 3.76
N ARG A 73 -2.83 -6.28 3.13
CA ARG A 73 -2.91 -7.34 2.12
C ARG A 73 -2.07 -6.99 0.89
N ALA A 74 -2.21 -5.76 0.40
CA ALA A 74 -1.41 -5.29 -0.73
C ALA A 74 0.08 -5.27 -0.38
N GLY A 75 0.40 -4.81 0.84
CA GLY A 75 1.77 -4.78 1.34
C GLY A 75 2.40 -6.16 1.42
N GLY A 76 1.64 -7.15 1.91
CA GLY A 76 2.13 -8.53 1.98
C GLY A 76 2.50 -9.08 0.61
N THR A 77 1.65 -8.84 -0.40
CA THR A 77 1.92 -9.26 -1.77
C THR A 77 3.16 -8.55 -2.34
N ALA A 78 3.27 -7.24 -2.09
CA ALA A 78 4.41 -6.45 -2.56
C ALA A 78 5.72 -6.92 -1.91
N LEU A 79 5.69 -7.22 -0.62
CA LEU A 79 6.87 -7.74 0.09
C LEU A 79 7.32 -9.08 -0.48
N ALA A 80 6.38 -9.98 -0.77
CA ALA A 80 6.71 -11.27 -1.37
C ALA A 80 7.35 -11.08 -2.74
N ARG A 81 6.85 -10.14 -3.54
CA ARG A 81 7.41 -9.85 -4.86
C ARG A 81 8.84 -9.34 -4.76
N VAL A 82 9.10 -8.41 -3.84
CA VAL A 82 10.45 -7.87 -3.62
C VAL A 82 11.39 -8.98 -3.13
N ARG A 83 10.93 -9.77 -2.16
CA ARG A 83 11.71 -10.89 -1.64
C ARG A 83 12.16 -11.82 -2.76
N ASP A 84 11.23 -12.20 -3.63
CA ASP A 84 11.49 -13.19 -4.66
C ASP A 84 12.31 -12.59 -5.82
N ALA A 85 12.01 -11.36 -6.23
CA ALA A 85 12.64 -10.75 -7.39
C ALA A 85 14.05 -10.20 -7.09
N ILE A 86 14.24 -9.61 -5.91
CA ILE A 86 15.50 -8.93 -5.58
C ILE A 86 16.37 -9.78 -4.66
N PHE A 87 15.74 -10.44 -3.69
CA PHE A 87 16.46 -11.19 -2.65
C PHE A 87 16.43 -12.69 -2.87
N HIS A 88 16.00 -13.13 -4.05
CA HIS A 88 15.99 -14.54 -4.47
C HIS A 88 15.31 -15.47 -3.45
N GLY A 89 14.21 -14.99 -2.89
CA GLY A 89 13.41 -15.74 -1.92
C GLY A 89 13.89 -15.62 -0.48
N SER A 90 14.93 -14.84 -0.21
CA SER A 90 15.48 -14.74 1.14
C SER A 90 14.83 -13.62 1.95
N ALA A 91 13.91 -13.98 2.83
CA ALA A 91 13.33 -13.03 3.77
C ALA A 91 14.39 -12.48 4.74
N GLU A 92 15.38 -13.30 5.10
CA GLU A 92 16.45 -12.87 6.01
C GLU A 92 17.27 -11.74 5.40
N ARG A 93 17.64 -11.86 4.13
CA ARG A 93 18.40 -10.81 3.44
C ARG A 93 17.59 -9.53 3.30
N MET A 94 16.30 -9.67 3.00
CA MET A 94 15.39 -8.52 2.91
C MET A 94 15.27 -7.83 4.26
N PHE A 95 15.09 -8.60 5.32
CA PHE A 95 14.99 -8.06 6.67
C PHE A 95 16.29 -7.37 7.11
N ALA A 96 17.43 -7.97 6.78
CA ALA A 96 18.72 -7.36 7.11
C ALA A 96 18.87 -5.98 6.48
N GLN A 97 18.38 -5.81 5.25
CA GLN A 97 18.43 -4.51 4.59
C GLN A 97 17.49 -3.50 5.25
N MET A 98 16.31 -3.95 5.70
CA MET A 98 15.40 -3.08 6.45
C MET A 98 16.03 -2.58 7.74
N VAL A 99 16.64 -3.50 8.50
CA VAL A 99 17.24 -3.18 9.80
C VAL A 99 18.43 -2.24 9.64
N ALA A 100 19.13 -2.30 8.51
CA ALA A 100 20.28 -1.43 8.25
C ALA A 100 19.89 0.01 7.93
N ASP A 101 18.62 0.30 7.72
CA ASP A 101 18.17 1.66 7.41
C ASP A 101 18.38 2.57 8.62
N LYS A 102 19.22 3.59 8.43
CA LYS A 102 19.57 4.53 9.50
C LYS A 102 18.40 5.40 9.93
N LYS A 103 17.32 5.43 9.17
CA LYS A 103 16.12 6.19 9.53
C LYS A 103 15.28 5.49 10.59
N LEU A 104 15.51 4.20 10.83
CA LEU A 104 14.80 3.48 11.88
C LEU A 104 15.27 3.97 13.25
N SER A 105 14.31 4.33 14.09
CA SER A 105 14.60 4.78 15.45
C SER A 105 14.90 3.58 16.35
N ARG A 106 15.56 3.86 17.49
CA ARG A 106 15.76 2.83 18.50
C ARG A 106 14.43 2.22 18.95
N LYS A 107 13.41 3.05 19.09
CA LYS A 107 12.09 2.61 19.51
C LYS A 107 11.45 1.66 18.49
N GLU A 108 11.59 1.97 17.20
CA GLU A 108 11.10 1.10 16.14
C GLU A 108 11.83 -0.24 16.14
N LEU A 109 13.16 -0.21 16.26
CA LEU A 109 13.96 -1.43 16.32
C LEU A 109 13.57 -2.31 17.50
N GLN A 110 13.30 -1.71 18.65
CA GLN A 110 12.85 -2.46 19.83
C GLN A 110 11.50 -3.13 19.57
N ARG A 111 10.57 -2.44 18.92
CA ARG A 111 9.28 -3.03 18.57
C ARG A 111 9.42 -4.15 17.55
N MET A 112 10.31 -3.98 16.59
CA MET A 112 10.57 -5.05 15.62
C MET A 112 11.13 -6.30 16.31
N ARG A 113 12.00 -6.10 17.30
CA ARG A 113 12.52 -7.22 18.09
C ARG A 113 11.40 -7.94 18.86
N GLU A 114 10.48 -7.17 19.44
CA GLU A 114 9.33 -7.72 20.13
C GLU A 114 8.43 -8.55 19.21
N LEU A 115 8.20 -8.06 17.98
CA LEU A 115 7.41 -8.80 16.99
C LEU A 115 8.05 -10.14 16.66
N ILE A 116 9.37 -10.17 16.52
CA ILE A 116 10.08 -11.42 16.27
C ILE A 116 9.94 -12.35 17.46
N ALA A 117 10.10 -11.83 18.66
CA ALA A 117 9.98 -12.63 19.89
C ALA A 117 8.58 -13.26 20.01
N GLU A 118 7.54 -12.48 19.73
CA GLU A 118 6.17 -12.97 19.73
C GLU A 118 5.99 -14.12 18.73
N ARG A 119 6.53 -13.94 17.53
CA ARG A 119 6.41 -14.95 16.48
C ARG A 119 7.11 -16.25 16.86
N LEU A 120 8.20 -16.14 17.62
CA LEU A 120 8.96 -17.31 18.11
C LEU A 120 8.33 -17.93 19.36
N GLY A 121 7.31 -17.29 19.94
CA GLY A 121 6.70 -17.75 21.19
C GLY A 121 7.52 -17.41 22.43
N GLU A 122 8.45 -16.49 22.31
CA GLU A 122 9.28 -16.02 23.42
C GLU A 122 8.59 -14.88 24.14
N ARG A 123 8.74 -14.84 25.45
CA ARG A 123 8.24 -13.71 26.24
C ARG A 123 9.37 -12.76 26.51
N PRO A 124 9.13 -11.45 26.37
CA PRO A 124 10.15 -10.46 26.71
C PRO A 124 10.48 -10.44 28.17
#